data_152b152708f69bcc75fe846d1a659904
#
_entry.id   152b152708f69bcc75fe846d1a659904
#
_cell.length_a   1.000
_cell.length_b   1.000
_cell.length_c   1.000
_cell.angle_alpha   90.00
_cell.angle_beta   90.00
_cell.angle_gamma   90.00
#
_symmetry.space_group_name_H-M   'P 1'
#
loop_
_entity.id
_entity.type
_entity.pdbx_description
1 polymer ?
#
loop_
_entity_poly.entity_id
_entity_poly.type
_entity_poly.pdbx_seq_one_letter_code
_entity_poly.pdbx_strand_id
1 'polypeptide(L)'
;MVDEAVERLLGYHRRRYWLENGWSLRFRLWRTPVTAEKPHGMRYSLTLHDVDGTRLMGFDNAHGVGRETRFDHKHRYGRVADPVPYAFTGADALLSDFFAATERACRTAGVALTIAMEDTEDDDQGGTGDADLA
;
A
#
# COMPACT_ATOMS: atom_id res chain seq x y z
N MET A 1 -21.35 13.03 3.46
CA MET A 1 -21.72 11.73 2.89
C MET A 1 -20.54 10.78 2.95
N VAL A 2 -20.80 9.56 3.35
CA VAL A 2 -19.74 8.56 3.53
C VAL A 2 -19.48 7.88 2.19
N ASP A 3 -18.22 7.74 1.84
CA ASP A 3 -17.80 6.95 0.69
C ASP A 3 -17.61 5.51 1.17
N GLU A 4 -18.52 4.63 0.79
CA GLU A 4 -18.48 3.25 1.28
C GLU A 4 -17.24 2.50 0.80
N ALA A 5 -16.74 2.83 -0.38
CA ALA A 5 -15.52 2.20 -0.87
C ALA A 5 -14.32 2.58 0.00
N VAL A 6 -14.24 3.84 0.41
CA VAL A 6 -13.20 4.30 1.31
C VAL A 6 -13.33 3.59 2.66
N GLU A 7 -14.55 3.45 3.17
CA GLU A 7 -14.75 2.78 4.46
C GLU A 7 -14.34 1.32 4.38
N ARG A 8 -14.64 0.63 3.28
CA ARG A 8 -14.21 -0.75 3.12
C ARG A 8 -12.69 -0.85 3.08
N LEU A 9 -12.05 0.07 2.38
CA LEU A 9 -10.60 0.06 2.27
C LEU A 9 -9.94 0.35 3.62
N LEU A 10 -10.48 1.32 4.37
CA LEU A 10 -9.97 1.62 5.70
C LEU A 10 -10.03 0.41 6.63
N GLY A 11 -10.98 -0.49 6.39
CA GLY A 11 -11.08 -1.72 7.15
C GLY A 11 -9.91 -2.67 6.97
N TYR A 12 -9.08 -2.44 5.97
CA TYR A 12 -7.88 -3.25 5.77
C TYR A 12 -6.71 -2.78 6.65
N HIS A 13 -6.86 -1.66 7.34
CA HIS A 13 -5.75 -1.11 8.12
C HIS A 13 -5.13 -2.16 9.03
N ARG A 14 -3.79 -2.30 8.94
CA ARG A 14 -2.96 -3.22 9.71
C ARG A 14 -3.10 -4.69 9.31
N ARG A 15 -3.95 -5.04 8.34
CA ARG A 15 -4.00 -6.41 7.87
C ARG A 15 -2.71 -6.75 7.14
N ARG A 16 -2.29 -8.01 7.27
CA ARG A 16 -1.10 -8.51 6.61
C ARG A 16 -1.40 -9.91 6.10
N TYR A 17 -1.15 -10.12 4.82
CA TYR A 17 -1.33 -11.43 4.19
C TYR A 17 0.03 -12.00 3.86
N TRP A 18 0.27 -13.24 4.30
CA TRP A 18 1.52 -13.94 4.02
C TRP A 18 1.30 -14.88 2.85
N LEU A 19 2.18 -14.79 1.85
CA LEU A 19 2.18 -15.74 0.75
C LEU A 19 2.96 -16.98 1.15
N GLU A 20 2.75 -18.07 0.42
CA GLU A 20 3.41 -19.34 0.75
C GLU A 20 4.92 -19.26 0.70
N ASN A 21 5.46 -18.39 -0.15
CA ASN A 21 6.91 -18.24 -0.24
C ASN A 21 7.51 -17.31 0.83
N GLY A 22 6.68 -16.80 1.74
CA GLY A 22 7.15 -15.92 2.81
C GLY A 22 7.07 -14.42 2.49
N TRP A 23 6.67 -14.06 1.28
CA TRP A 23 6.38 -12.66 0.98
C TRP A 23 5.15 -12.21 1.75
N SER A 24 4.95 -10.90 1.89
CA SER A 24 3.77 -10.40 2.59
C SER A 24 3.21 -9.16 1.92
N LEU A 25 1.89 -9.04 2.03
CA LEU A 25 1.15 -7.84 1.62
C LEU A 25 0.77 -7.11 2.90
N ARG A 26 1.02 -5.81 2.94
CA ARG A 26 0.77 -5.02 4.15
C ARG A 26 -0.07 -3.81 3.80
N PHE A 27 -1.01 -3.47 4.69
CA PHE A 27 -2.00 -2.42 4.48
C PHE A 27 -1.92 -1.42 5.62
N ARG A 28 -1.66 -0.16 5.30
CA ARG A 28 -1.68 0.92 6.27
C ARG A 28 -2.55 2.03 5.73
N LEU A 29 -3.61 2.35 6.44
CA LEU A 29 -4.60 3.32 5.97
C LEU A 29 -5.12 4.11 7.15
N TRP A 30 -5.16 5.43 7.00
CA TRP A 30 -5.67 6.33 8.03
C TRP A 30 -6.63 7.32 7.40
N ARG A 31 -7.67 7.66 8.12
CA ARG A 31 -8.54 8.76 7.74
C ARG A 31 -7.81 10.07 8.01
N THR A 32 -7.92 11.02 7.09
CA THR A 32 -7.33 12.35 7.25
C THR A 32 -8.36 13.39 6.87
N PRO A 33 -8.14 14.66 7.28
CA PRO A 33 -8.94 15.74 6.69
C PRO A 33 -8.71 15.80 5.19
N VAL A 34 -9.72 16.25 4.46
CA VAL A 34 -9.59 16.45 3.02
C VAL A 34 -8.78 17.74 2.82
N THR A 35 -7.67 17.63 2.12
CA THR A 35 -6.77 18.76 1.84
C THR A 35 -6.30 18.65 0.39
N ALA A 36 -5.56 19.65 -0.05
CA ALA A 36 -4.99 19.63 -1.40
C ALA A 36 -4.02 18.47 -1.56
N GLU A 37 -3.29 18.12 -0.49
CA GLU A 37 -2.34 17.00 -0.53
C GLU A 37 -3.03 15.65 -0.34
N LYS A 38 -4.17 15.64 0.32
CA LYS A 38 -4.91 14.40 0.60
C LYS A 38 -6.36 14.60 0.20
N PRO A 39 -6.64 14.80 -1.09
CA PRO A 39 -8.02 15.08 -1.50
C PRO A 39 -8.97 13.93 -1.29
N HIS A 40 -8.44 12.72 -1.09
CA HIS A 40 -9.27 11.54 -0.87
C HIS A 40 -9.73 11.41 0.59
N GLY A 41 -9.22 12.26 1.49
CA GLY A 41 -9.53 12.17 2.92
C GLY A 41 -8.91 10.94 3.55
N MET A 42 -7.84 10.42 2.96
CA MET A 42 -7.24 9.17 3.39
C MET A 42 -5.75 9.20 3.08
N ARG A 43 -4.97 8.71 4.03
CA ARG A 43 -3.55 8.43 3.82
C ARG A 43 -3.39 6.93 3.72
N TYR A 44 -2.65 6.45 2.75
CA TYR A 44 -2.54 5.02 2.55
C TYR A 44 -1.14 4.59 2.13
N SER A 45 -0.85 3.35 2.44
CA SER A 45 0.35 2.65 1.99
C SER A 45 0.00 1.18 1.87
N LEU A 46 0.01 0.67 0.65
CA LEU A 46 -0.25 -0.73 0.33
C LEU A 46 1.03 -1.28 -0.27
N THR A 47 1.63 -2.28 0.37
CA THR A 47 2.98 -2.69 0.00
C THR A 47 3.14 -4.20 -0.06
N LEU A 48 4.05 -4.64 -0.93
CA LEU A 48 4.47 -6.03 -1.05
C LEU A 48 5.92 -6.12 -0.58
N HIS A 49 6.20 -7.08 0.29
CA HIS A 49 7.52 -7.25 0.90
C HIS A 49 8.02 -8.66 0.67
N ASP A 50 9.35 -8.83 0.56
CA ASP A 50 9.95 -10.15 0.46
C ASP A 50 10.14 -10.76 1.87
N VAL A 51 10.82 -11.90 1.93
CA VAL A 51 10.87 -12.68 3.18
C VAL A 51 11.61 -11.95 4.29
N ASP A 52 12.53 -11.06 3.97
CA ASP A 52 13.27 -10.32 4.98
C ASP A 52 12.68 -8.95 5.26
N GLY A 53 11.52 -8.65 4.69
CA GLY A 53 10.82 -7.41 4.94
C GLY A 53 11.16 -6.27 3.98
N THR A 54 12.03 -6.50 3.00
CA THR A 54 12.35 -5.49 2.02
C THR A 54 11.14 -5.23 1.12
N ARG A 55 10.81 -3.96 0.92
CA ARG A 55 9.69 -3.60 0.07
C ARG A 55 10.01 -3.86 -1.40
N LEU A 56 9.13 -4.58 -2.06
CA LEU A 56 9.28 -4.95 -3.46
C LEU A 56 8.41 -4.12 -4.38
N MET A 57 7.29 -3.61 -3.87
CA MET A 57 6.34 -2.87 -4.68
C MET A 57 5.37 -2.18 -3.73
N GLY A 58 4.74 -1.10 -4.17
CA GLY A 58 3.75 -0.45 -3.33
C GLY A 58 3.06 0.72 -3.98
N PHE A 59 1.97 1.15 -3.33
CA PHE A 59 1.18 2.32 -3.69
C PHE A 59 1.02 3.15 -2.44
N ASP A 60 1.27 4.45 -2.51
CA ASP A 60 1.07 5.31 -1.35
C ASP A 60 0.83 6.75 -1.76
N ASN A 61 0.35 7.54 -0.82
CA ASN A 61 0.21 8.98 -0.98
C ASN A 61 0.89 9.72 0.16
N ALA A 62 1.90 9.11 0.76
CA ALA A 62 2.65 9.73 1.85
C ALA A 62 3.57 10.82 1.31
N HIS A 63 3.90 11.77 2.18
CA HIS A 63 4.85 12.81 1.85
C HIS A 63 6.27 12.26 1.85
N GLY A 64 7.19 13.08 1.39
CA GLY A 64 8.60 12.81 1.55
C GLY A 64 9.31 12.44 0.27
N VAL A 65 8.64 12.52 -0.86
CA VAL A 65 9.25 12.18 -2.13
C VAL A 65 9.36 13.44 -2.98
N GLY A 66 10.24 14.34 -2.57
CA GLY A 66 10.54 15.52 -3.34
C GLY A 66 9.31 16.32 -3.73
N ARG A 67 9.30 16.77 -4.97
CA ARG A 67 8.22 17.63 -5.46
C ARG A 67 6.90 16.91 -5.66
N GLU A 68 6.96 15.59 -5.66
CA GLU A 68 5.77 14.78 -5.93
C GLU A 68 4.96 14.48 -4.69
N THR A 69 5.25 15.16 -3.58
CA THR A 69 4.63 14.85 -2.29
C THR A 69 3.13 15.00 -2.30
N ARG A 70 2.58 15.79 -3.22
CA ARG A 70 1.15 16.03 -3.29
C ARG A 70 0.39 14.95 -4.06
N PHE A 71 1.11 14.08 -4.74
CA PHE A 71 0.49 13.14 -5.65
C PHE A 71 0.60 11.73 -5.14
N ASP A 72 -0.36 10.91 -5.53
CA ASP A 72 -0.30 9.49 -5.25
C ASP A 72 0.82 8.89 -6.09
N HIS A 73 1.50 7.90 -5.54
CA HIS A 73 2.66 7.28 -6.17
C HIS A 73 2.52 5.79 -6.19
N LYS A 74 3.19 5.16 -7.17
CA LYS A 74 3.40 3.72 -7.10
C LYS A 74 4.88 3.43 -7.29
N HIS A 75 5.35 2.43 -6.52
CA HIS A 75 6.71 1.93 -6.57
C HIS A 75 6.66 0.58 -7.25
N ARG A 76 7.17 0.50 -8.46
CA ARG A 76 7.02 -0.67 -9.31
C ARG A 76 7.98 -1.77 -8.92
N TYR A 77 7.56 -3.01 -9.08
CA TYR A 77 8.42 -4.15 -8.83
C TYR A 77 9.65 -4.06 -9.75
N GLY A 78 10.83 -4.23 -9.14
CA GLY A 78 12.09 -4.10 -9.85
C GLY A 78 12.56 -2.66 -10.01
N ARG A 79 11.74 -1.70 -9.64
CA ARG A 79 12.07 -0.27 -9.72
C ARG A 79 11.52 0.48 -8.51
N VAL A 80 11.60 -0.15 -7.35
CA VAL A 80 10.95 0.38 -6.15
C VAL A 80 11.51 1.74 -5.74
N ALA A 81 12.76 2.01 -6.06
CA ALA A 81 13.40 3.28 -5.70
C ALA A 81 13.05 4.42 -6.66
N ASP A 82 12.29 4.13 -7.70
CA ASP A 82 11.96 5.09 -8.74
C ASP A 82 10.44 5.21 -8.87
N PRO A 83 9.80 5.93 -7.94
CA PRO A 83 8.35 6.03 -7.94
C PRO A 83 7.83 6.80 -9.14
N VAL A 84 6.64 6.45 -9.60
CA VAL A 84 5.95 7.17 -10.66
C VAL A 84 4.58 7.59 -10.15
N PRO A 85 3.99 8.63 -10.75
CA PRO A 85 2.66 9.04 -10.34
C PRO A 85 1.63 7.91 -10.54
N TYR A 86 0.66 7.86 -9.64
CA TYR A 86 -0.44 6.93 -9.72
C TYR A 86 -1.74 7.72 -9.84
N ALA A 87 -2.53 7.43 -10.83
CA ALA A 87 -3.80 8.11 -11.03
C ALA A 87 -4.87 7.47 -10.15
N PHE A 88 -5.08 8.06 -8.98
CA PHE A 88 -6.09 7.56 -8.05
C PHE A 88 -7.48 7.91 -8.59
N THR A 89 -8.30 6.90 -8.80
CA THR A 89 -9.67 7.09 -9.29
C THR A 89 -10.73 6.63 -8.30
N GLY A 90 -10.34 5.97 -7.23
CA GLY A 90 -11.27 5.52 -6.21
C GLY A 90 -10.64 4.44 -5.35
N ALA A 91 -11.24 4.21 -4.18
CA ALA A 91 -10.70 3.25 -3.22
C ALA A 91 -10.77 1.82 -3.74
N ASP A 92 -11.86 1.45 -4.39
CA ASP A 92 -11.97 0.10 -4.95
C ASP A 92 -10.97 -0.12 -6.06
N ALA A 93 -10.76 0.88 -6.91
CA ALA A 93 -9.79 0.79 -8.00
C ALA A 93 -8.38 0.67 -7.43
N LEU A 94 -8.06 1.42 -6.38
CA LEU A 94 -6.76 1.33 -5.73
C LEU A 94 -6.49 -0.09 -5.24
N LEU A 95 -7.45 -0.69 -4.58
CA LEU A 95 -7.28 -2.04 -4.07
C LEU A 95 -7.10 -3.04 -5.21
N SER A 96 -7.92 -2.93 -6.27
CA SER A 96 -7.79 -3.78 -7.45
C SER A 96 -6.44 -3.61 -8.11
N ASP A 97 -5.97 -2.37 -8.24
CA ASP A 97 -4.69 -2.10 -8.89
C ASP A 97 -3.54 -2.67 -8.08
N PHE A 98 -3.65 -2.59 -6.75
CA PHE A 98 -2.62 -3.14 -5.88
C PHE A 98 -2.54 -4.67 -6.04
N PHE A 99 -3.69 -5.35 -6.03
CA PHE A 99 -3.68 -6.80 -6.20
C PHE A 99 -3.22 -7.21 -7.60
N ALA A 100 -3.57 -6.45 -8.61
CA ALA A 100 -3.10 -6.73 -9.98
C ALA A 100 -1.59 -6.57 -10.07
N ALA A 101 -1.05 -5.53 -9.44
CA ALA A 101 0.40 -5.32 -9.43
C ALA A 101 1.11 -6.41 -8.65
N THR A 102 0.51 -6.89 -7.55
CA THR A 102 1.03 -8.01 -6.79
C THR A 102 1.10 -9.26 -7.66
N GLU A 103 0.03 -9.52 -8.39
CA GLU A 103 -0.01 -10.69 -9.27
C GLU A 103 1.08 -10.61 -10.35
N ARG A 104 1.26 -9.44 -10.94
CA ARG A 104 2.31 -9.26 -11.94
C ARG A 104 3.70 -9.47 -11.34
N ALA A 105 3.94 -8.95 -10.13
CA ALA A 105 5.22 -9.12 -9.47
C ALA A 105 5.51 -10.59 -9.18
N CYS A 106 4.50 -11.31 -8.69
CA CYS A 106 4.64 -12.73 -8.42
C CYS A 106 4.93 -13.50 -9.70
N ARG A 107 4.23 -13.16 -10.78
CA ARG A 107 4.43 -13.83 -12.07
C ARG A 107 5.83 -13.59 -12.59
N THR A 108 6.31 -12.35 -12.48
CA THR A 108 7.66 -12.00 -12.93
C THR A 108 8.71 -12.75 -12.12
N ALA A 109 8.49 -12.93 -10.84
CA ALA A 109 9.43 -13.62 -9.97
C ALA A 109 9.29 -15.14 -10.01
N GLY A 110 8.28 -15.66 -10.69
CA GLY A 110 8.03 -17.10 -10.73
C GLY A 110 7.43 -17.63 -9.44
N VAL A 111 6.68 -16.80 -8.73
CA VAL A 111 6.10 -17.13 -7.43
C VAL A 111 4.59 -17.25 -7.59
N ALA A 112 4.02 -18.27 -6.95
CA ALA A 112 2.56 -18.41 -6.94
C ALA A 112 1.95 -17.39 -5.97
N LEU A 113 0.87 -16.74 -6.39
CA LEU A 113 0.14 -15.86 -5.50
C LEU A 113 -0.86 -16.70 -4.72
N THR A 114 -0.40 -17.27 -3.63
CA THR A 114 -1.21 -18.13 -2.76
C THR A 114 -1.05 -17.62 -1.34
N ILE A 115 -2.15 -17.23 -0.74
CA ILE A 115 -2.15 -16.71 0.63
C ILE A 115 -2.16 -17.88 1.59
N ALA A 116 -1.15 -17.93 2.46
CA ALA A 116 -0.99 -19.01 3.43
C ALA A 116 -1.55 -18.60 4.80
N MET A 117 -1.53 -17.31 5.12
CA MET A 117 -1.94 -16.87 6.44
C MET A 117 -2.29 -15.38 6.41
N GLU A 118 -3.22 -15.00 7.25
CA GLU A 118 -3.56 -13.60 7.47
C GLU A 118 -3.36 -13.27 8.94
N ASP A 119 -2.76 -12.13 9.22
CA ASP A 119 -2.68 -11.62 10.59
C ASP A 119 -2.79 -10.09 10.57
N THR A 120 -2.53 -9.49 11.70
CA THR A 120 -2.63 -8.05 11.87
C THR A 120 -1.30 -7.55 12.41
N GLU A 121 -0.77 -6.51 11.79
CA GLU A 121 0.46 -5.90 12.29
C GLU A 121 0.19 -5.21 13.61
N ASP A 122 1.23 -5.19 14.47
CA ASP A 122 1.14 -4.55 15.77
C ASP A 122 1.08 -3.04 15.59
N ASP A 123 0.04 -2.42 16.18
CA ASP A 123 -0.17 -1.00 16.04
C ASP A 123 0.66 -0.18 17.01
N ASP A 124 1.34 -0.80 17.95
CA ASP A 124 2.22 -0.08 18.85
C ASP A 124 3.25 0.74 18.11
N GLN A 125 3.61 0.26 16.96
CA GLN A 125 4.61 0.89 16.15
C GLN A 125 4.04 2.04 15.34
N GLY A 126 2.74 2.25 15.43
CA GLY A 126 2.08 3.20 14.58
C GLY A 126 2.61 4.61 14.70
N GLY A 127 2.86 5.03 15.94
CA GLY A 127 3.31 6.38 16.18
C GLY A 127 4.65 6.66 15.54
N THR A 128 5.56 5.72 15.65
CA THR A 128 6.86 5.85 15.02
C THR A 128 6.82 5.39 13.58
N GLY A 129 5.89 4.51 13.28
CA GLY A 129 5.72 4.02 11.93
C GLY A 129 5.41 5.11 10.94
N ASP A 130 4.88 6.23 11.40
CA ASP A 130 4.63 7.35 10.51
C ASP A 130 5.89 7.81 9.80
N ALA A 131 6.99 7.79 10.50
CA ALA A 131 8.26 8.19 9.90
C ALA A 131 8.67 7.20 8.82
N ASP A 132 8.30 5.96 8.98
CA ASP A 132 8.68 4.93 8.03
C ASP A 132 7.95 5.06 6.72
N LEU A 133 6.81 5.72 6.73
CA LEU A 133 6.04 5.91 5.52
C LEU A 133 6.60 6.99 4.64
N ALA A 134 7.45 7.79 5.20
CA ALA A 134 8.07 8.85 4.45
C ALA A 134 9.11 8.33 3.48
#